data_c8ff328b37415f82cdf048e4cde8a81a
#
_entry.id   c8ff328b37415f82cdf048e4cde8a81a
#
_cell.length_a   1.000
_cell.length_b   1.000
_cell.length_c   1.000
_cell.angle_alpha   90.00
_cell.angle_beta   90.00
_cell.angle_gamma   90.00
#
_symmetry.space_group_name_H-M   'P 1'
#
loop_
_entity.id
_entity.type
_entity.pdbx_description
1 polymer ?
#
loop_
_entity_poly.entity_id
_entity_poly.type
_entity_poly.pdbx_seq_one_letter_code
_entity_poly.pdbx_strand_id
1 'polypeptide(L)'
;MFFARPLRLRNIKAFLVARDANGKAVACSGLHQDSLDLAEIYGVAVLPELQSHGIGAMLIRKCKERAAAGHLSHLWLATVKPAYFRRYSFHPISRWTLPASTLLRKSGQVFHQPVQRWIPALLGRYTFMKCDLIDGQSS
;
A
#
# COMPACT_ATOMS: atom_id res chain seq x y z
N MET A 1 -12.43 6.64 15.59
CA MET A 1 -11.77 7.01 14.32
C MET A 1 -12.56 6.42 13.16
N PHE A 2 -12.90 7.24 12.19
CA PHE A 2 -13.72 6.84 11.06
C PHE A 2 -12.91 6.90 9.79
N PHE A 3 -13.10 5.92 8.90
CA PHE A 3 -12.49 5.94 7.58
C PHE A 3 -13.42 6.67 6.62
N ALA A 4 -12.87 7.63 5.89
CA ALA A 4 -13.58 8.28 4.82
C ALA A 4 -13.84 7.29 3.67
N ARG A 5 -14.85 7.58 2.86
CA ARG A 5 -15.06 6.83 1.61
C ARG A 5 -13.83 6.98 0.74
N PRO A 6 -13.38 5.90 0.09
CA PRO A 6 -12.24 6.00 -0.82
C PRO A 6 -12.59 6.94 -1.96
N LEU A 7 -11.67 7.82 -2.28
CA LEU A 7 -11.72 8.57 -3.52
C LEU A 7 -11.59 7.58 -4.68
N ARG A 8 -12.67 7.39 -5.42
CA ARG A 8 -12.60 6.66 -6.68
C ARG A 8 -11.93 7.57 -7.71
N LEU A 9 -10.66 7.38 -7.90
CA LEU A 9 -10.01 7.95 -9.06
C LEU A 9 -10.30 7.04 -10.26
N ARG A 10 -10.45 7.64 -11.43
CA ARG A 10 -10.57 6.89 -12.69
C ARG A 10 -9.41 5.87 -12.75
N ASN A 11 -9.72 4.66 -13.20
CA ASN A 11 -8.78 3.55 -13.37
C ASN A 11 -8.29 2.89 -12.07
N ILE A 12 -9.22 2.55 -11.16
CA ILE A 12 -8.97 1.58 -10.10
C ILE A 12 -7.92 2.07 -9.08
N LYS A 13 -7.80 3.36 -8.90
CA LYS A 13 -7.05 3.94 -7.79
C LYS A 13 -8.03 4.30 -6.69
N ALA A 14 -7.77 3.81 -5.50
CA ALA A 14 -8.56 4.17 -4.32
C ALA A 14 -7.61 4.68 -3.24
N PHE A 15 -8.00 5.78 -2.60
CA PHE A 15 -7.35 6.23 -1.39
C PHE A 15 -8.26 5.97 -0.20
N LEU A 16 -7.67 5.47 0.87
CA LEU A 16 -8.29 5.36 2.17
C LEU A 16 -7.75 6.48 3.05
N VAL A 17 -8.64 7.20 3.68
CA VAL A 17 -8.26 8.29 4.59
C VAL A 17 -8.86 8.01 5.95
N ALA A 18 -8.01 7.99 6.97
CA ALA A 18 -8.45 7.92 8.36
C ALA A 18 -8.65 9.34 8.88
N ARG A 19 -9.78 9.58 9.54
CA ARG A 19 -10.10 10.86 10.15
C ARG A 19 -10.34 10.70 11.65
N ASP A 20 -9.94 11.71 12.40
CA ASP A 20 -10.26 11.75 13.83
C ASP A 20 -11.72 12.16 14.08
N ALA A 21 -12.10 12.24 15.34
CA ALA A 21 -13.46 12.62 15.76
C ALA A 21 -13.89 14.01 15.27
N ASN A 22 -12.92 14.90 14.98
CA ASN A 22 -13.16 16.24 14.47
C ASN A 22 -13.18 16.31 12.94
N GLY A 23 -13.05 15.18 12.27
CA GLY A 23 -13.02 15.11 10.81
C GLY A 23 -11.67 15.44 10.18
N LYS A 24 -10.62 15.66 10.97
CA LYS A 24 -9.28 15.93 10.45
C LYS A 24 -8.66 14.65 9.90
N ALA A 25 -8.11 14.72 8.69
CA ALA A 25 -7.38 13.61 8.11
C ALA A 25 -6.07 13.38 8.87
N VAL A 26 -5.87 12.18 9.39
CA VAL A 26 -4.71 11.82 10.23
C VAL A 26 -3.84 10.74 9.63
N ALA A 27 -4.35 10.01 8.66
CA ALA A 27 -3.59 8.96 7.97
C ALA A 27 -4.20 8.67 6.61
N CYS A 28 -3.42 8.10 5.73
CA CYS A 28 -3.90 7.69 4.42
C CYS A 28 -3.12 6.50 3.89
N SER A 29 -3.72 5.82 2.91
CA SER A 29 -3.09 4.77 2.12
C SER A 29 -3.71 4.74 0.73
N GLY A 30 -2.89 4.53 -0.29
CA GLY A 30 -3.36 4.30 -1.64
C GLY A 30 -3.44 2.81 -1.95
N LEU A 31 -4.38 2.46 -2.81
CA LEU A 31 -4.53 1.11 -3.36
C LEU A 31 -4.70 1.24 -4.87
N HIS A 32 -3.82 0.58 -5.63
CA HIS A 32 -3.84 0.61 -7.08
C HIS A 32 -3.86 -0.83 -7.63
N GLN A 33 -4.88 -1.15 -8.41
CA GLN A 33 -4.97 -2.45 -9.06
C GLN A 33 -4.05 -2.49 -10.28
N ASP A 34 -3.12 -3.45 -10.30
CA ASP A 34 -2.15 -3.63 -11.38
C ASP A 34 -2.63 -4.65 -12.42
N SER A 35 -3.37 -5.67 -11.98
CA SER A 35 -3.92 -6.72 -12.83
C SER A 35 -5.22 -7.25 -12.23
N LEU A 36 -5.78 -8.30 -12.83
CA LEU A 36 -7.03 -8.90 -12.35
C LEU A 36 -6.92 -9.49 -10.93
N ASP A 37 -5.72 -9.83 -10.50
CA ASP A 37 -5.49 -10.51 -9.23
C ASP A 37 -4.49 -9.80 -8.31
N LEU A 38 -3.90 -8.68 -8.74
CA LEU A 38 -2.81 -8.02 -8.04
C LEU A 38 -3.07 -6.53 -7.87
N ALA A 39 -2.85 -6.01 -6.66
CA ALA A 39 -2.86 -4.58 -6.39
C ALA A 39 -1.68 -4.15 -5.54
N GLU A 40 -1.30 -2.89 -5.65
CA GLU A 40 -0.25 -2.26 -4.86
C GLU A 40 -0.85 -1.42 -3.73
N ILE A 41 -0.31 -1.57 -2.53
CA ILE A 41 -0.48 -0.61 -1.45
C ILE A 41 0.65 0.42 -1.55
N TYR A 42 0.32 1.69 -1.58
CA TYR A 42 1.30 2.76 -1.67
C TYR A 42 0.88 3.96 -0.84
N GLY A 43 1.81 4.87 -0.57
CA GLY A 43 1.52 6.14 0.08
C GLY A 43 0.95 5.99 1.49
N VAL A 44 1.33 4.95 2.22
CA VAL A 44 0.91 4.77 3.61
C VAL A 44 1.60 5.84 4.46
N ALA A 45 0.80 6.68 5.08
CA ALA A 45 1.28 7.77 5.93
C ALA A 45 0.37 7.94 7.14
N VAL A 46 0.98 8.15 8.29
CA VAL A 46 0.30 8.47 9.56
C VAL A 46 0.97 9.69 10.15
N LEU A 47 0.19 10.63 10.65
CA LEU A 47 0.75 11.80 11.34
C LEU A 47 1.73 11.35 12.43
N PRO A 48 2.90 12.00 12.57
CA PRO A 48 3.93 11.56 13.51
C PRO A 48 3.42 11.39 14.94
N GLU A 49 2.58 12.30 15.42
CA GLU A 49 2.02 12.29 16.77
C GLU A 49 1.03 11.15 17.01
N LEU A 50 0.56 10.51 15.95
CA LEU A 50 -0.39 9.39 16.02
C LEU A 50 0.20 8.06 15.60
N GLN A 51 1.48 8.01 15.28
CA GLN A 51 2.17 6.75 15.00
C GLN A 51 2.20 5.87 16.25
N SER A 52 2.29 4.56 16.05
CA SER A 52 2.28 3.55 17.12
C SER A 52 0.96 3.43 17.90
N HIS A 53 -0.14 3.91 17.34
CA HIS A 53 -1.49 3.80 17.91
C HIS A 53 -2.39 2.82 17.13
N GLY A 54 -1.81 2.00 16.27
CA GLY A 54 -2.56 0.98 15.50
C GLY A 54 -3.26 1.52 14.25
N ILE A 55 -3.06 2.78 13.87
CA ILE A 55 -3.73 3.38 12.71
C ILE A 55 -3.21 2.77 11.41
N GLY A 56 -1.89 2.58 11.29
CA GLY A 56 -1.29 1.93 10.13
C GLY A 56 -1.81 0.50 9.94
N ALA A 57 -1.95 -0.26 11.05
CA ALA A 57 -2.53 -1.59 11.03
C ALA A 57 -3.97 -1.59 10.51
N MET A 58 -4.78 -0.61 10.94
CA MET A 58 -6.15 -0.46 10.47
C MET A 58 -6.20 -0.16 8.96
N LEU A 59 -5.34 0.72 8.47
CA LEU A 59 -5.27 1.05 7.04
C LEU A 59 -4.90 -0.17 6.20
N ILE A 60 -3.90 -0.93 6.61
CA ILE A 60 -3.48 -2.15 5.92
C ILE A 60 -4.62 -3.17 5.89
N ARG A 61 -5.30 -3.36 7.02
CA ARG A 61 -6.47 -4.26 7.09
C ARG A 61 -7.56 -3.82 6.12
N LYS A 62 -7.85 -2.53 6.06
CA LYS A 62 -8.86 -1.99 5.13
C LYS A 62 -8.44 -2.15 3.67
N CYS A 63 -7.16 -2.02 3.36
CA CYS A 63 -6.65 -2.30 2.02
C CYS A 63 -6.86 -3.77 1.65
N LYS A 64 -6.58 -4.69 2.58
CA LYS A 64 -6.82 -6.13 2.38
C LYS A 64 -8.29 -6.45 2.16
N GLU A 65 -9.17 -5.89 2.99
CA GLU A 65 -10.62 -6.06 2.86
C GLU A 65 -11.12 -5.57 1.50
N ARG A 66 -10.63 -4.41 1.06
CA ARG A 66 -11.01 -3.86 -0.25
C ARG A 66 -10.52 -4.70 -1.41
N ALA A 67 -9.29 -5.15 -1.34
CA ALA A 67 -8.72 -6.00 -2.38
C ALA A 67 -9.50 -7.33 -2.46
N ALA A 68 -9.80 -7.94 -1.33
CA ALA A 68 -10.59 -9.16 -1.28
C ALA A 68 -12.01 -8.95 -1.81
N ALA A 69 -12.66 -7.84 -1.46
CA ALA A 69 -13.98 -7.49 -2.00
C ALA A 69 -13.96 -7.27 -3.52
N GLY A 70 -12.84 -6.86 -4.07
CA GLY A 70 -12.62 -6.73 -5.50
C GLY A 70 -12.14 -8.02 -6.18
N HIS A 71 -12.15 -9.15 -5.48
CA HIS A 71 -11.73 -10.47 -5.96
C HIS A 71 -10.23 -10.53 -6.32
N LEU A 72 -9.42 -9.68 -5.72
CA LEU A 72 -7.97 -9.74 -5.89
C LEU A 72 -7.38 -10.83 -5.01
N SER A 73 -6.34 -11.49 -5.51
CA SER A 73 -5.69 -12.60 -4.81
C SER A 73 -4.45 -12.17 -4.06
N HIS A 74 -3.83 -11.06 -4.46
CA HIS A 74 -2.54 -10.64 -3.94
C HIS A 74 -2.46 -9.13 -3.77
N LEU A 75 -1.74 -8.72 -2.72
CA LEU A 75 -1.29 -7.34 -2.52
C LEU A 75 0.24 -7.31 -2.51
N TRP A 76 0.82 -6.25 -3.04
CA TRP A 76 2.25 -6.02 -2.95
C TRP A 76 2.54 -4.58 -2.55
N LEU A 77 3.75 -4.34 -2.09
CA LEU A 77 4.25 -3.02 -1.76
C LEU A 77 5.78 -3.00 -1.87
N ALA A 78 6.34 -1.81 -1.95
CA ALA A 78 7.78 -1.58 -1.85
C ALA A 78 8.02 -0.71 -0.62
N THR A 79 8.94 -1.12 0.24
CA THR A 79 9.18 -0.46 1.52
C THR A 79 10.65 -0.46 1.89
N VAL A 80 11.05 0.56 2.65
CA VAL A 80 12.35 0.58 3.35
C VAL A 80 12.26 0.01 4.77
N LYS A 81 11.05 -0.40 5.20
CA LYS A 81 10.77 -0.94 6.54
C LYS A 81 10.12 -2.32 6.46
N PRO A 82 10.82 -3.34 5.95
CA PRO A 82 10.22 -4.66 5.76
C PRO A 82 9.73 -5.30 7.06
N ALA A 83 10.43 -5.09 8.17
CA ALA A 83 10.04 -5.65 9.47
C ALA A 83 8.66 -5.19 9.91
N TYR A 84 8.27 -3.97 9.60
CA TYR A 84 6.95 -3.44 9.92
C TYR A 84 5.84 -4.22 9.19
N PHE A 85 6.03 -4.49 7.91
CA PHE A 85 5.02 -5.15 7.08
C PHE A 85 4.96 -6.67 7.28
N ARG A 86 6.00 -7.28 7.79
CA ARG A 86 5.97 -8.72 8.14
C ARG A 86 4.89 -9.03 9.16
N ARG A 87 4.55 -8.10 10.03
CA ARG A 87 3.48 -8.25 11.02
C ARG A 87 2.11 -8.46 10.38
N TYR A 88 1.95 -8.06 9.12
CA TYR A 88 0.68 -8.11 8.40
C TYR A 88 0.68 -9.16 7.30
N SER A 89 1.50 -10.19 7.47
CA SER A 89 1.61 -11.33 6.56
C SER A 89 2.22 -10.99 5.20
N PHE A 90 2.94 -9.88 5.10
CA PHE A 90 3.76 -9.58 3.93
C PHE A 90 5.10 -10.27 4.05
N HIS A 91 5.57 -10.84 2.95
CA HIS A 91 6.88 -11.49 2.85
C HIS A 91 7.68 -10.91 1.69
N PRO A 92 9.03 -10.86 1.81
CA PRO A 92 9.87 -10.37 0.73
C PRO A 92 9.74 -11.21 -0.54
N ILE A 93 9.73 -10.54 -1.69
CA ILE A 93 9.75 -11.17 -3.00
C ILE A 93 10.82 -10.53 -3.88
N SER A 94 11.22 -11.23 -4.94
CA SER A 94 12.03 -10.62 -5.98
C SER A 94 11.18 -9.68 -6.83
N ARG A 95 11.74 -8.51 -7.19
CA ARG A 95 11.08 -7.57 -8.10
C ARG A 95 10.67 -8.22 -9.43
N TRP A 96 11.40 -9.23 -9.84
CA TRP A 96 11.15 -9.93 -11.11
C TRP A 96 9.91 -10.81 -11.09
N THR A 97 9.32 -11.07 -9.93
CA THR A 97 8.05 -11.79 -9.82
C THR A 97 6.84 -10.91 -10.11
N LEU A 98 7.03 -9.58 -10.19
CA LEU A 98 5.98 -8.64 -10.54
C LEU A 98 5.84 -8.52 -12.06
N PRO A 99 4.63 -8.24 -12.59
CA PRO A 99 4.44 -8.00 -14.01
C PRO A 99 5.33 -6.85 -14.52
N ALA A 100 5.83 -6.98 -15.75
CA ALA A 100 6.68 -5.96 -16.35
C ALA A 100 5.99 -4.58 -16.42
N SER A 101 4.69 -4.56 -16.69
CA SER A 101 3.89 -3.32 -16.71
C SER A 101 3.88 -2.63 -15.34
N THR A 102 3.83 -3.39 -14.26
CA THR A 102 3.90 -2.89 -12.89
C THR A 102 5.25 -2.24 -12.60
N LEU A 103 6.34 -2.90 -12.99
CA LEU A 103 7.70 -2.38 -12.81
C LEU A 103 7.93 -1.11 -13.63
N LEU A 104 7.44 -1.05 -14.87
CA LEU A 104 7.54 0.14 -15.72
C LEU A 104 6.77 1.32 -15.12
N ARG A 105 5.55 1.08 -14.62
CA ARG A 105 4.76 2.12 -13.96
C ARG A 105 5.48 2.66 -12.73
N LYS A 106 6.08 1.78 -11.92
CA LYS A 106 6.82 2.17 -10.71
C LYS A 106 8.04 3.01 -11.06
N SER A 107 8.78 2.63 -12.09
CA SER A 107 9.92 3.39 -12.59
C SER A 107 9.51 4.80 -13.04
N GLY A 108 8.41 4.93 -13.76
CA GLY A 108 7.85 6.22 -14.15
C GLY A 108 7.48 7.10 -12.96
N GLN A 109 6.91 6.52 -11.90
CA GLN A 109 6.58 7.25 -10.69
C GLN A 109 7.82 7.79 -9.98
N VAL A 110 8.92 7.05 -9.97
CA VAL A 110 10.18 7.48 -9.35
C VAL A 110 10.71 8.75 -10.01
N PHE A 111 10.65 8.86 -11.33
CA PHE A 111 11.14 10.03 -12.06
C PHE A 111 10.33 11.30 -11.79
N HIS A 112 9.10 11.18 -11.32
CA HIS A 112 8.25 12.33 -10.99
C HIS A 112 8.35 12.76 -9.52
N GLN A 113 9.22 12.12 -8.73
CA GLN A 113 9.39 12.41 -7.31
C GLN A 113 10.63 13.27 -7.07
N PRO A 114 10.70 14.01 -5.93
CA PRO A 114 11.92 14.72 -5.54
C PRO A 114 13.14 13.81 -5.51
N VAL A 115 14.30 14.36 -5.87
CA VAL A 115 15.58 13.63 -5.94
C VAL A 115 15.88 12.85 -4.65
N GLN A 116 15.50 13.37 -3.49
CA GLN A 116 15.68 12.71 -2.20
C GLN A 116 14.98 11.36 -2.09
N ARG A 117 13.88 11.16 -2.84
CA ARG A 117 13.17 9.89 -2.90
C ARG A 117 13.75 8.92 -3.94
N TRP A 118 14.49 9.45 -4.92
CA TRP A 118 15.15 8.63 -5.91
C TRP A 118 16.34 7.85 -5.34
N ILE A 119 17.05 8.45 -4.38
CA ILE A 119 18.27 7.86 -3.81
C ILE A 119 18.02 6.46 -3.25
N PRO A 120 16.99 6.21 -2.40
CA PRO A 120 16.70 4.86 -1.91
C PRO A 120 16.34 3.89 -3.03
N ALA A 121 15.59 4.33 -4.04
CA ALA A 121 15.20 3.49 -5.18
C ALA A 121 16.42 3.11 -6.03
N LEU A 122 17.30 4.08 -6.33
CA LEU A 122 18.52 3.87 -7.11
C LEU A 122 19.52 2.99 -6.37
N LEU A 123 19.58 3.07 -5.04
CA LEU A 123 20.47 2.27 -4.21
C LEU A 123 19.91 0.88 -3.87
N GLY A 124 18.73 0.53 -4.39
CA GLY A 124 18.12 -0.77 -4.15
C GLY A 124 17.68 -1.01 -2.70
N ARG A 125 17.43 0.04 -1.93
CA ARG A 125 17.03 -0.05 -0.51
C ARG A 125 15.58 -0.47 -0.31
N TYR A 126 14.76 -0.43 -1.36
CA TYR A 126 13.38 -0.88 -1.28
C TYR A 126 13.32 -2.41 -1.30
N THR A 127 12.61 -2.96 -0.32
CA THR A 127 12.22 -4.36 -0.30
C THR A 127 10.83 -4.48 -0.89
N PHE A 128 10.68 -5.33 -1.91
CA PHE A 128 9.39 -5.68 -2.48
C PHE A 128 8.77 -6.78 -1.64
N MET A 129 7.53 -6.60 -1.24
CA MET A 129 6.82 -7.54 -0.38
C MET A 129 5.45 -7.85 -0.95
N LYS A 130 4.97 -9.06 -0.70
CA LYS A 130 3.70 -9.56 -1.18
C LYS A 130 2.94 -10.23 -0.06
N CYS A 131 1.63 -10.09 -0.10
CA CYS A 131 0.70 -10.78 0.77
C CYS A 131 -0.34 -11.49 -0.08
N ASP A 132 -0.61 -12.75 0.25
CA ASP A 132 -1.67 -13.51 -0.39
C ASP A 132 -2.99 -13.27 0.35
N LEU A 133 -4.03 -12.95 -0.41
CA LEU A 133 -5.39 -12.80 0.09
C LEU A 133 -6.10 -14.13 -0.12
N ILE A 134 -6.16 -14.92 0.93
CA ILE A 134 -6.85 -16.23 0.88
C ILE A 134 -8.33 -16.00 1.12
N ASP A 135 -9.18 -16.68 0.36
CA ASP A 135 -10.63 -16.60 0.46
C ASP A 135 -11.10 -16.71 1.92
N GLY A 136 -11.75 -15.66 2.40
CA GLY A 136 -12.36 -15.66 3.73
C GLY A 136 -11.44 -15.42 4.90
N GLN A 137 -10.15 -15.19 4.67
CA GLN A 137 -9.20 -14.85 5.75
C GLN A 137 -8.64 -13.45 5.55
N SER A 138 -9.33 -12.48 6.10
CA SER A 138 -8.76 -11.17 6.40
C SER A 138 -8.11 -11.25 7.79
N SER A 139 -6.96 -11.79 7.87
CA SER A 139 -6.19 -11.72 9.10
C SER A 139 -5.12 -10.63 8.98
#